data_0fd7c5b1a09a9dcd1af7953bfc710154
#
_entry.id   0fd7c5b1a09a9dcd1af7953bfc710154
#
_cell.length_a   1.000
_cell.length_b   1.000
_cell.length_c   1.000
_cell.angle_alpha   90.00
_cell.angle_beta   90.00
_cell.angle_gamma   90.00
#
_symmetry.space_group_name_H-M   'P 1'
#
loop_
_entity.id
_entity.type
_entity.pdbx_description
1 polymer ?
#
loop_
_entity_poly.entity_id
_entity_poly.type
_entity_poly.pdbx_seq_one_letter_code
_entity_poly.pdbx_strand_id
1 'polypeptide(L)' 'MKNIKELSEELRGETGHSLMECQQALLKYKGHLNKAKSYLQSPEWRRGKLV' A
#
# COMPACT_ATOMS: atom_id res chain seq x y z
N MET A 1 -13.13 13.35 -0.59
CA MET A 1 -12.23 12.26 -0.96
C MET A 1 -10.96 12.31 -0.13
N LYS A 2 -10.45 11.16 0.24
CA LYS A 2 -9.21 11.10 1.00
C LYS A 2 -8.02 11.26 0.07
N ASN A 3 -7.01 11.98 0.54
CA ASN A 3 -5.80 12.12 -0.25
C ASN A 3 -4.87 10.93 0.01
N ILE A 4 -3.75 10.89 -0.72
CA ILE A 4 -2.82 9.76 -0.61
C ILE A 4 -2.30 9.57 0.81
N LYS A 5 -2.05 10.67 1.50
CA LYS A 5 -1.54 10.61 2.86
C LYS A 5 -2.54 9.91 3.79
N GLU A 6 -3.80 10.31 3.70
CA GLU A 6 -4.83 9.70 4.53
C GLU A 6 -5.04 8.24 4.21
N LEU A 7 -5.04 7.90 2.92
CA LEU A 7 -5.19 6.53 2.49
C LEU A 7 -4.00 5.68 2.94
N SER A 8 -2.82 6.26 2.91
CA SER A 8 -1.62 5.56 3.36
C SER A 8 -1.68 5.24 4.84
N GLU A 9 -2.15 6.18 5.65
CA GLU A 9 -2.28 5.96 7.08
C GLU A 9 -3.31 4.89 7.38
N GLU A 10 -4.40 4.90 6.64
CA GLU A 10 -5.44 3.90 6.78
C GLU A 10 -4.91 2.52 6.41
N LEU A 11 -4.20 2.44 5.31
CA LEU A 11 -3.63 1.19 4.83
C LEU A 11 -2.57 0.67 5.79
N ARG A 12 -1.80 1.56 6.37
CA ARG A 12 -0.79 1.19 7.36
C ARG A 12 -1.42 0.50 8.56
N GLY A 13 -2.55 1.03 9.01
CA GLY A 13 -3.26 0.44 10.15
C GLY A 13 -3.80 -0.94 9.84
N GLU A 14 -4.14 -1.19 8.58
CA GLU A 14 -4.73 -2.46 8.19
C GLU A 14 -3.67 -3.51 7.85
N THR A 15 -2.56 -3.12 7.26
CA THR A 15 -1.55 -4.07 6.80
C THR A 15 -0.33 -4.16 7.69
N GLY A 16 -0.05 -3.12 8.45
CA GLY A 16 1.14 -3.08 9.29
C GLY A 16 2.41 -2.72 8.55
N HIS A 17 2.32 -2.37 7.29
CA HIS A 17 3.47 -1.92 6.52
C HIS A 17 3.79 -0.48 6.82
N SER A 18 5.01 -0.05 6.46
CA SER A 18 5.42 1.34 6.70
C SER A 18 4.60 2.29 5.85
N LEU A 19 4.55 3.53 6.29
CA LEU A 19 3.79 4.56 5.58
C LEU A 19 4.29 4.72 4.14
N MET A 20 5.61 4.67 3.96
CA MET A 20 6.20 4.81 2.64
C MET A 20 5.80 3.66 1.73
N GLU A 21 5.77 2.45 2.24
CA GLU A 21 5.36 1.29 1.44
C GLU A 21 3.90 1.40 1.04
N CYS A 22 3.05 1.83 1.96
CA CYS A 22 1.64 2.01 1.66
C CYS A 22 1.45 3.10 0.62
N GLN A 23 2.21 4.18 0.74
CA GLN A 23 2.15 5.28 -0.19
C GLN A 23 2.54 4.84 -1.60
N GLN A 24 3.61 4.07 -1.72
CA GLN A 24 4.05 3.58 -3.01
C GLN A 24 3.02 2.64 -3.63
N ALA A 25 2.41 1.79 -2.82
CA ALA A 25 1.38 0.89 -3.32
C ALA A 25 0.18 1.66 -3.84
N LEU A 26 -0.23 2.71 -3.10
CA LEU A 26 -1.35 3.53 -3.53
C LEU A 26 -1.05 4.28 -4.80
N LEU A 27 0.18 4.78 -4.94
CA LEU A 27 0.57 5.47 -6.17
C LEU A 27 0.57 4.51 -7.35
N LYS A 28 0.98 3.28 -7.13
CA LYS A 28 0.98 2.27 -8.17
C LYS A 28 -0.43 1.99 -8.68
N TYR A 29 -1.40 2.01 -7.79
CA TYR A 29 -2.78 1.71 -8.15
C TYR A 29 -3.66 2.96 -8.15
N LYS A 30 -3.05 4.12 -8.28
CA LYS A 30 -3.75 5.41 -8.43
C LYS A 30 -4.76 5.68 -7.30
N GLY A 31 -4.39 5.31 -6.08
CA GLY A 31 -5.21 5.59 -4.93
C GLY A 31 -6.30 4.57 -4.63
N HIS A 32 -6.29 3.43 -5.32
CA HIS A 32 -7.26 2.37 -5.05
C HIS A 32 -6.85 1.58 -3.80
N LEU A 33 -7.51 1.87 -2.70
CA LEU A 33 -7.14 1.29 -1.42
C LEU A 33 -7.18 -0.23 -1.42
N ASN A 34 -8.25 -0.81 -1.95
CA ASN A 34 -8.39 -2.27 -1.95
C ASN A 34 -7.29 -2.95 -2.76
N LYS A 35 -6.95 -2.37 -3.88
CA LYS A 35 -5.90 -2.93 -4.74
C LYS A 35 -4.54 -2.81 -4.07
N ALA A 36 -4.27 -1.66 -3.47
CA ALA A 36 -3.01 -1.45 -2.78
C ALA A 36 -2.86 -2.41 -1.60
N LYS A 37 -3.95 -2.61 -0.87
CA LYS A 37 -3.95 -3.53 0.26
C LYS A 37 -3.66 -4.96 -0.21
N SER A 38 -4.31 -5.38 -1.26
CA SER A 38 -4.11 -6.70 -1.81
C SER A 38 -2.66 -6.89 -2.27
N TYR A 39 -2.11 -5.87 -2.92
CA TYR A 39 -0.74 -5.90 -3.37
C TYR A 39 0.24 -6.06 -2.22
N LEU A 40 0.05 -5.29 -1.15
CA LEU A 40 0.94 -5.35 0.00
C LEU A 40 0.87 -6.68 0.73
N GLN A 41 -0.26 -7.35 0.65
CA GLN A 41 -0.44 -8.65 1.29
C GLN A 41 -0.05 -9.81 0.38
N SER A 42 0.32 -9.52 -0.87
CA SER A 42 0.60 -10.56 -1.83
C SER A 42 2.07 -10.99 -1.79
N PRO A 43 2.37 -12.22 -2.21
CA PRO A 43 3.75 -12.67 -2.31
C PRO A 43 4.56 -11.88 -3.34
N GLU A 44 3.89 -11.29 -4.32
CA GLU A 44 4.57 -10.50 -5.34
C GLU A 44 5.30 -9.31 -4.74
N TRP A 45 4.67 -8.62 -3.81
CA TRP A 45 5.30 -7.48 -3.17
C TRP A 45 6.56 -7.91 -2.42
N ARG A 46 6.44 -9.00 -1.67
CA ARG A 46 7.54 -9.52 -0.89
C ARG A 46 8.69 -9.96 -1.79
N ARG A 47 8.35 -10.59 -2.89
CA ARG A 47 9.35 -11.07 -3.85
C ARG A 47 10.09 -9.90 -4.49
N GLY A 48 9.38 -8.85 -4.85
CA GLY A 48 10.00 -7.69 -5.43
C GLY A 48 10.94 -6.98 -4.47
N LYS A 49 10.60 -7.00 -3.19
CA LYS A 49 11.42 -6.34 -2.19
C LYS A 49 12.71 -7.08 -1.92
N LEU A 50 12.70 -8.38 -2.08
CA LEU A 50 13.87 -9.21 -1.82
C LEU A 50 14.90 -9.15 -2.94
N VAL A 51 14.55 -8.58 -4.06
CA VAL A 51 15.48 -8.37 -5.15
C VAL A 51 16.30 -7.10 -4.93
#